data_56a91db43a2c2247b7c56fceeea56bdf
#
_entry.id   56a91db43a2c2247b7c56fceeea56bdf
#
_cell.length_a   1.000
_cell.length_b   1.000
_cell.length_c   1.000
_cell.angle_alpha   90.00
_cell.angle_beta   90.00
_cell.angle_gamma   90.00
#
_symmetry.space_group_name_H-M   'P 1'
#
loop_
_entity.id
_entity.type
_entity.pdbx_description
1 polymer ?
#
loop_
_entity_poly.entity_id
_entity_poly.type
_entity_poly.pdbx_seq_one_letter_code
_entity_poly.pdbx_strand_id
1 'polypeptide(L)'
;MKENFLAAVSPVAERVRAIANPLITVIREIPEYDDIAARKVPSIDGAVYVFPNGSRTGSQSGGGATIRETVGVGVAVCVKMNLLEGMPYYERAGEILTDIKRHLARFKPHNPRYPAQEFFLPKDGAQDPEHTYVYADGFFLLVVRYTYDTFIHAIQVSTPIP
;
A
#
# COMPACT_ATOMS: atom_id res chain seq x y z
N MET A 1 -10.14 11.02 -20.20
CA MET A 1 -9.65 10.96 -18.81
C MET A 1 -8.49 9.97 -18.75
N LYS A 2 -7.47 10.28 -17.99
CA LYS A 2 -6.36 9.34 -17.78
C LYS A 2 -6.68 8.44 -16.59
N GLU A 3 -6.57 7.15 -16.77
CA GLU A 3 -6.74 6.15 -15.73
C GLU A 3 -5.41 5.48 -15.44
N ASN A 4 -5.16 5.18 -14.18
CA ASN A 4 -3.98 4.43 -13.76
C ASN A 4 -4.32 3.59 -12.53
N PHE A 5 -4.45 2.30 -12.72
CA PHE A 5 -4.85 1.38 -11.67
C PHE A 5 -3.80 1.22 -10.55
N LEU A 6 -2.53 1.58 -10.79
CA LEU A 6 -1.46 1.58 -9.79
C LEU A 6 -1.34 2.90 -9.02
N ALA A 7 -2.22 3.86 -9.24
CA ALA A 7 -2.10 5.21 -8.70
C ALA A 7 -2.35 5.34 -7.18
N ALA A 8 -2.68 4.26 -6.47
CA ALA A 8 -3.01 4.32 -5.05
C ALA A 8 -1.81 4.33 -4.09
N VAL A 9 -0.61 3.97 -4.56
CA VAL A 9 0.57 3.88 -3.68
C VAL A 9 0.88 5.23 -3.05
N SER A 10 1.00 6.29 -3.84
CA SER A 10 1.27 7.64 -3.33
C SER A 10 0.17 8.17 -2.38
N PRO A 11 -1.12 8.08 -2.69
CA PRO A 11 -2.17 8.45 -1.75
C PRO A 11 -2.13 7.68 -0.43
N VAL A 12 -1.79 6.40 -0.45
CA VAL A 12 -1.62 5.60 0.76
C VAL A 12 -0.42 6.11 1.57
N ALA A 13 0.71 6.36 0.91
CA ALA A 13 1.89 6.92 1.57
C ALA A 13 1.60 8.30 2.19
N GLU A 14 0.90 9.18 1.49
CA GLU A 14 0.46 10.49 2.02
C GLU A 14 -0.45 10.33 3.25
N ARG A 15 -1.36 9.37 3.20
CA ARG A 15 -2.23 9.09 4.35
C ARG A 15 -1.45 8.60 5.56
N VAL A 16 -0.43 7.77 5.34
CA VAL A 16 0.47 7.31 6.41
C VAL A 16 1.32 8.46 6.95
N ARG A 17 1.79 9.39 6.10
CA ARG A 17 2.54 10.59 6.54
C ARG A 17 1.72 11.50 7.46
N ALA A 18 0.41 11.44 7.38
CA ALA A 18 -0.46 12.22 8.27
C ALA A 18 -0.57 11.62 9.69
N ILE A 19 0.02 10.47 9.96
CA ILE A 19 -0.02 9.83 11.27
C ILE A 19 0.94 10.56 12.23
N ALA A 20 0.39 11.07 13.32
CA ALA A 20 1.17 11.70 14.38
C ALA A 20 1.65 10.65 15.39
N ASN A 21 2.63 9.82 14.99
CA ASN A 21 3.25 8.83 15.88
C ASN A 21 4.77 9.07 15.93
N PRO A 22 5.35 9.37 17.09
CA PRO A 22 6.78 9.68 17.21
C PRO A 22 7.69 8.48 16.91
N LEU A 23 7.17 7.27 16.93
CA LEU A 23 7.93 6.07 16.56
C LEU A 23 8.13 5.95 15.05
N ILE A 24 7.34 6.66 14.25
CA ILE A 24 7.52 6.73 12.79
C ILE A 24 8.55 7.81 12.48
N THR A 25 9.70 7.41 11.96
CA THR A 25 10.81 8.33 11.67
C THR A 25 10.86 8.78 10.23
N VAL A 26 10.48 7.90 9.31
CA VAL A 26 10.48 8.20 7.86
C VAL A 26 9.46 7.32 7.14
N ILE A 27 8.85 7.87 6.11
CA ILE A 27 7.93 7.14 5.23
C ILE A 27 8.46 7.26 3.81
N ARG A 28 8.61 6.11 3.13
CA ARG A 28 9.14 6.02 1.78
C ARG A 28 8.25 5.19 0.88
N GLU A 29 8.07 5.65 -0.33
CA GLU A 29 7.56 4.85 -1.42
C GLU A 29 8.72 4.09 -2.06
N ILE A 30 8.55 2.80 -2.26
CA ILE A 30 9.57 1.95 -2.89
C ILE A 30 8.95 1.16 -4.04
N PRO A 31 9.75 0.77 -5.06
CA PRO A 31 9.21 0.06 -6.23
C PRO A 31 8.66 -1.33 -5.89
N GLU A 32 9.34 -2.03 -5.01
CA GLU A 32 8.97 -3.41 -4.63
C GLU A 32 9.53 -3.77 -3.25
N TYR A 33 8.90 -4.76 -2.62
CA TYR A 33 9.33 -5.23 -1.29
C TYR A 33 10.75 -5.82 -1.32
N ASP A 34 11.11 -6.52 -2.37
CA ASP A 34 12.43 -7.16 -2.51
C ASP A 34 13.60 -6.16 -2.48
N ASP A 35 13.34 -4.88 -2.74
CA ASP A 35 14.35 -3.82 -2.59
C ASP A 35 14.82 -3.64 -1.15
N ILE A 36 13.98 -3.94 -0.15
CA ILE A 36 14.38 -3.97 1.25
C ILE A 36 15.28 -5.18 1.51
N ALA A 37 14.84 -6.36 1.07
CA ALA A 37 15.58 -7.61 1.24
C ALA A 37 16.93 -7.60 0.50
N ALA A 38 16.98 -7.00 -0.69
CA ALA A 38 18.19 -6.83 -1.49
C ALA A 38 19.11 -5.68 -1.01
N ARG A 39 18.74 -5.00 0.07
CA ARG A 39 19.47 -3.84 0.63
C ARG A 39 19.64 -2.65 -0.32
N LYS A 40 18.83 -2.55 -1.35
CA LYS A 40 18.76 -1.38 -2.23
C LYS A 40 18.13 -0.18 -1.53
N VAL A 41 17.31 -0.46 -0.52
CA VAL A 41 16.72 0.54 0.38
C VAL A 41 17.27 0.31 1.78
N PRO A 42 17.81 1.33 2.44
CA PRO A 42 18.37 1.17 3.78
C PRO A 42 17.29 0.82 4.80
N SER A 43 17.58 -0.11 5.70
CA SER A 43 16.78 -0.36 6.89
C SER A 43 16.98 0.76 7.89
N ILE A 44 15.89 1.44 8.26
CA ILE A 44 15.91 2.57 9.19
C ILE A 44 14.93 2.27 10.33
N ASP A 45 15.35 2.52 11.56
CA ASP A 45 14.48 2.32 12.72
C ASP A 45 13.28 3.27 12.68
N GLY A 46 12.07 2.70 12.77
CA GLY A 46 10.82 3.44 12.64
C GLY A 46 10.42 3.81 11.22
N ALA A 47 11.07 3.25 10.20
CA ALA A 47 10.68 3.48 8.83
C ALA A 47 9.40 2.74 8.45
N VAL A 48 8.61 3.38 7.61
CA VAL A 48 7.45 2.77 6.94
C VAL A 48 7.66 2.84 5.44
N TYR A 49 7.61 1.70 4.79
CA TYR A 49 7.73 1.58 3.34
C TYR A 49 6.37 1.26 2.73
N VAL A 50 6.00 1.98 1.69
CA VAL A 50 4.76 1.74 0.93
C VAL A 50 5.14 1.37 -0.49
N PHE A 51 4.59 0.28 -1.01
CA PHE A 51 4.98 -0.28 -2.29
C PHE A 51 3.80 -0.93 -3.01
N PRO A 52 3.85 -1.02 -4.36
CA PRO A 52 2.89 -1.81 -5.12
C PRO A 52 3.09 -3.30 -4.81
N ASN A 53 1.99 -4.02 -4.61
CA ASN A 53 2.00 -5.45 -4.26
C ASN A 53 1.18 -6.27 -5.27
N GLY A 54 1.46 -6.06 -6.54
CA GLY A 54 0.81 -6.78 -7.63
C GLY A 54 -0.59 -6.29 -7.96
N SER A 55 -1.14 -6.85 -9.03
CA SER A 55 -2.51 -6.62 -9.46
C SER A 55 -3.04 -7.85 -10.18
N ARG A 56 -4.36 -7.98 -10.24
CA ARG A 56 -5.03 -9.06 -10.94
C ARG A 56 -6.26 -8.53 -11.66
N THR A 57 -6.35 -8.81 -12.94
CA THR A 57 -7.57 -8.56 -13.72
C THR A 57 -8.67 -9.51 -13.25
N GLY A 58 -9.79 -8.95 -12.88
CA GLY A 58 -10.98 -9.68 -12.43
C GLY A 58 -12.03 -9.82 -13.52
N SER A 59 -13.29 -9.73 -13.13
CA SER A 59 -14.43 -9.85 -14.04
C SER A 59 -14.54 -8.67 -14.98
N GLN A 60 -15.05 -8.93 -16.17
CA GLN A 60 -15.46 -7.93 -17.15
C GLN A 60 -16.98 -7.82 -17.14
N SER A 61 -17.50 -6.61 -17.34
CA SER A 61 -18.94 -6.36 -17.48
C SER A 61 -19.24 -5.52 -18.71
N GLY A 62 -20.50 -5.53 -19.14
CA GLY A 62 -20.93 -4.74 -20.28
C GLY A 62 -20.23 -5.14 -21.60
N GLY A 63 -20.00 -6.44 -21.85
CA GLY A 63 -19.29 -6.90 -23.05
C GLY A 63 -17.82 -6.50 -23.12
N GLY A 64 -17.17 -6.29 -21.96
CA GLY A 64 -15.79 -5.83 -21.86
C GLY A 64 -15.65 -4.30 -21.76
N ALA A 65 -16.76 -3.57 -21.65
CA ALA A 65 -16.73 -2.13 -21.50
C ALA A 65 -16.17 -1.65 -20.17
N THR A 66 -16.19 -2.51 -19.14
CA THR A 66 -15.62 -2.24 -17.83
C THR A 66 -14.81 -3.44 -17.35
N ILE A 67 -13.58 -3.22 -16.99
CA ILE A 67 -12.67 -4.22 -16.46
C ILE A 67 -12.44 -3.92 -14.99
N ARG A 68 -12.67 -4.90 -14.12
CA ARG A 68 -12.32 -4.82 -12.70
C ARG A 68 -10.88 -5.24 -12.51
N GLU A 69 -10.10 -4.41 -11.87
CA GLU A 69 -8.75 -4.73 -11.41
C GLU A 69 -8.71 -4.77 -9.88
N THR A 70 -8.14 -5.83 -9.34
CA THR A 70 -7.80 -5.91 -7.90
C THR A 70 -6.33 -5.58 -7.76
N VAL A 71 -6.02 -4.53 -7.03
CA VAL A 71 -4.67 -3.99 -6.90
C VAL A 71 -4.20 -4.15 -5.46
N GLY A 72 -2.95 -4.61 -5.31
CA GLY A 72 -2.30 -4.73 -4.02
C GLY A 72 -1.42 -3.53 -3.69
N VAL A 73 -1.48 -3.11 -2.44
CA VAL A 73 -0.54 -2.15 -1.84
C VAL A 73 0.02 -2.76 -0.57
N GLY A 74 1.34 -2.83 -0.47
CA GLY A 74 2.03 -3.31 0.72
C GLY A 74 2.51 -2.15 1.59
N VAL A 75 2.49 -2.38 2.89
CA VAL A 75 3.08 -1.47 3.88
C VAL A 75 3.99 -2.29 4.79
N ALA A 76 5.26 -1.92 4.85
CA ALA A 76 6.24 -2.56 5.72
C ALA A 76 6.71 -1.60 6.81
N VAL A 77 6.59 -2.02 8.06
CA VAL A 77 7.14 -1.32 9.22
C VAL A 77 8.50 -1.92 9.55
N CYS A 78 9.52 -1.10 9.63
CA CYS A 78 10.89 -1.51 9.92
C CYS A 78 11.31 -0.93 11.28
N VAL A 79 11.71 -1.79 12.22
CA VAL A 79 12.21 -1.38 13.52
C VAL A 79 13.48 -2.13 13.88
N LYS A 80 14.41 -1.44 14.53
CA LYS A 80 15.63 -2.08 15.05
C LYS A 80 15.28 -3.02 16.21
N MET A 81 15.86 -4.20 16.23
CA MET A 81 15.65 -5.19 17.29
C MET A 81 16.41 -4.84 18.56
N ASN A 82 15.96 -3.80 19.24
CA ASN A 82 16.50 -3.36 20.52
C ASN A 82 15.37 -2.89 21.44
N LEU A 83 15.69 -2.60 22.68
CA LEU A 83 14.81 -1.85 23.58
C LEU A 83 14.97 -0.35 23.31
N LEU A 84 13.87 0.36 23.23
CA LEU A 84 13.85 1.81 23.19
C LEU A 84 12.95 2.29 24.33
N GLU A 85 13.52 3.01 25.29
CA GLU A 85 12.79 3.49 26.48
C GLU A 85 11.99 2.38 27.20
N GLY A 86 12.58 1.16 27.24
CA GLY A 86 11.95 -0.01 27.85
C GLY A 86 10.92 -0.73 26.97
N MET A 87 10.62 -0.23 25.80
CA MET A 87 9.68 -0.85 24.86
C MET A 87 10.41 -1.79 23.89
N PRO A 88 10.05 -3.08 23.84
CA PRO A 88 10.64 -4.02 22.89
C PRO A 88 10.21 -3.71 21.45
N TYR A 89 11.03 -4.16 20.50
CA TYR A 89 10.83 -3.88 19.07
C TYR A 89 9.46 -4.33 18.54
N TYR A 90 8.95 -5.47 18.97
CA TYR A 90 7.66 -5.98 18.50
C TYR A 90 6.48 -5.14 19.00
N GLU A 91 6.57 -4.54 20.18
CA GLU A 91 5.55 -3.61 20.66
C GLU A 91 5.59 -2.31 19.86
N ARG A 92 6.77 -1.78 19.57
CA ARG A 92 6.92 -0.60 18.71
C ARG A 92 6.36 -0.81 17.32
N ALA A 93 6.72 -1.94 16.68
CA ALA A 93 6.19 -2.29 15.37
C ALA A 93 4.66 -2.45 15.39
N GLY A 94 4.14 -3.10 16.43
CA GLY A 94 2.70 -3.29 16.63
C GLY A 94 1.95 -1.98 16.83
N GLU A 95 2.50 -1.05 17.59
CA GLU A 95 1.93 0.28 17.80
C GLU A 95 1.87 1.08 16.50
N ILE A 96 2.97 1.13 15.75
CA ILE A 96 3.03 1.78 14.44
C ILE A 96 1.99 1.16 13.48
N LEU A 97 1.96 -0.17 13.40
CA LEU A 97 1.02 -0.85 12.51
C LEU A 97 -0.44 -0.63 12.92
N THR A 98 -0.72 -0.56 14.21
CA THR A 98 -2.07 -0.27 14.72
C THR A 98 -2.53 1.11 14.26
N ASP A 99 -1.67 2.11 14.33
CA ASP A 99 -1.99 3.46 13.85
C ASP A 99 -2.16 3.49 12.33
N ILE A 100 -1.32 2.77 11.59
CA ILE A 100 -1.48 2.63 10.14
C ILE A 100 -2.85 2.02 9.81
N LYS A 101 -3.21 0.92 10.47
CA LYS A 101 -4.51 0.28 10.25
C LYS A 101 -5.69 1.21 10.56
N ARG A 102 -5.61 1.98 11.64
CA ARG A 102 -6.64 2.97 12.00
C ARG A 102 -6.80 4.05 10.93
N HIS A 103 -5.68 4.55 10.39
CA HIS A 103 -5.70 5.61 9.38
C HIS A 103 -6.09 5.12 7.99
N LEU A 104 -5.81 3.86 7.67
CA LEU A 104 -6.21 3.25 6.40
C LEU A 104 -7.61 2.62 6.45
N ALA A 105 -8.18 2.43 7.65
CA ALA A 105 -9.56 1.96 7.78
C ALA A 105 -10.52 2.95 7.09
N ARG A 106 -11.32 2.44 6.15
CA ARG A 106 -12.24 3.23 5.33
C ARG A 106 -11.58 4.35 4.51
N PHE A 107 -10.28 4.31 4.36
CA PHE A 107 -9.59 5.26 3.50
C PHE A 107 -9.82 4.92 2.03
N LYS A 108 -10.25 5.91 1.25
CA LYS A 108 -10.42 5.82 -0.20
C LYS A 108 -9.26 6.57 -0.85
N PRO A 109 -8.30 5.88 -1.47
CA PRO A 109 -7.20 6.57 -2.14
C PRO A 109 -7.71 7.46 -3.27
N HIS A 110 -7.21 8.67 -3.33
CA HIS A 110 -7.49 9.60 -4.40
C HIS A 110 -6.17 10.18 -4.92
N ASN A 111 -5.93 10.04 -6.20
CA ASN A 111 -4.74 10.61 -6.82
C ASN A 111 -5.13 11.81 -7.69
N PRO A 112 -4.63 13.03 -7.37
CA PRO A 112 -4.97 14.24 -8.14
C PRO A 112 -4.57 14.19 -9.61
N ARG A 113 -3.56 13.38 -9.97
CA ARG A 113 -3.12 13.18 -11.36
C ARG A 113 -4.11 12.34 -12.18
N TYR A 114 -4.95 11.56 -11.49
CA TYR A 114 -5.92 10.64 -12.10
C TYR A 114 -7.28 10.81 -11.44
N PRO A 115 -7.89 12.00 -11.50
CA PRO A 115 -9.10 12.33 -10.72
C PRO A 115 -10.33 11.55 -11.14
N ALA A 116 -10.31 10.98 -12.34
CA ALA A 116 -11.42 10.19 -12.86
C ALA A 116 -11.49 8.77 -12.28
N GLN A 117 -10.45 8.33 -11.62
CA GLN A 117 -10.38 6.98 -11.11
C GLN A 117 -10.84 6.94 -9.66
N GLU A 118 -11.86 6.13 -9.39
CA GLU A 118 -12.30 5.85 -8.04
C GLU A 118 -11.65 4.57 -7.53
N PHE A 119 -10.90 4.70 -6.43
CA PHE A 119 -10.37 3.56 -5.72
C PHE A 119 -11.29 3.20 -4.57
N PHE A 120 -11.62 1.93 -4.45
CA PHE A 120 -12.41 1.43 -3.35
C PHE A 120 -11.53 1.10 -2.15
N LEU A 121 -12.11 1.22 -0.96
CA LEU A 121 -11.46 0.81 0.27
C LEU A 121 -11.00 -0.63 0.20
N PRO A 122 -9.86 -0.96 0.80
CA PRO A 122 -9.53 -2.33 1.11
C PRO A 122 -10.68 -2.93 1.89
N LYS A 123 -11.31 -3.97 1.36
CA LYS A 123 -12.37 -4.67 2.08
C LYS A 123 -11.79 -5.28 3.34
N ASP A 124 -12.30 -4.84 4.48
CA ASP A 124 -12.03 -5.44 5.79
C ASP A 124 -10.54 -5.60 6.15
N GLY A 125 -9.73 -4.65 5.73
CA GLY A 125 -8.28 -4.67 5.96
C GLY A 125 -7.69 -5.98 5.47
N ALA A 126 -6.91 -5.95 4.45
CA ALA A 126 -6.20 -7.09 3.89
C ALA A 126 -7.09 -8.34 3.67
N GLN A 127 -7.42 -8.63 2.46
CA GLN A 127 -7.91 -9.96 2.08
C GLN A 127 -6.84 -11.03 2.24
N ASP A 128 -5.64 -10.63 2.59
CA ASP A 128 -4.57 -11.50 3.03
C ASP A 128 -4.15 -11.04 4.43
N PRO A 129 -4.69 -11.67 5.48
CA PRO A 129 -4.34 -11.34 6.86
C PRO A 129 -2.91 -11.76 7.23
N GLU A 130 -2.16 -12.31 6.30
CA GLU A 130 -0.80 -12.73 6.58
C GLU A 130 0.11 -11.53 6.80
N HIS A 131 0.27 -11.19 8.07
CA HIS A 131 1.39 -10.38 8.50
C HIS A 131 2.65 -11.22 8.30
N THR A 132 3.50 -10.78 7.42
CA THR A 132 4.80 -11.41 7.25
C THR A 132 5.78 -10.78 8.22
N TYR A 133 6.41 -11.62 9.05
CA TYR A 133 7.51 -11.21 9.92
C TYR A 133 8.82 -11.59 9.27
N VAL A 134 9.72 -10.61 9.13
CA VAL A 134 11.04 -10.83 8.57
C VAL A 134 12.09 -10.26 9.52
N TYR A 135 13.13 -11.04 9.77
CA TYR A 135 14.28 -10.63 10.57
C TYR A 135 15.49 -10.51 9.66
N ALA A 136 16.06 -9.34 9.57
CA ALA A 136 17.21 -9.08 8.71
C ALA A 136 18.15 -8.05 9.32
N ASP A 137 19.42 -8.43 9.48
CA ASP A 137 20.50 -7.52 9.91
C ASP A 137 20.22 -6.69 11.17
N GLY A 138 19.61 -7.29 12.18
CA GLY A 138 19.25 -6.61 13.42
C GLY A 138 17.97 -5.76 13.32
N PHE A 139 17.22 -5.88 12.22
CA PHE A 139 15.92 -5.25 12.03
C PHE A 139 14.80 -6.27 11.95
N PHE A 140 13.66 -5.86 12.46
CA PHE A 140 12.39 -6.56 12.35
C PHE A 140 11.51 -5.81 11.35
N LEU A 141 11.03 -6.52 10.34
CA LEU A 141 10.09 -6.00 9.37
C LEU A 141 8.74 -6.67 9.55
N LEU A 142 7.71 -5.85 9.73
CA LEU A 142 6.33 -6.29 9.82
C LEU A 142 5.60 -5.79 8.58
N VAL A 143 5.21 -6.74 7.72
CA VAL A 143 4.58 -6.43 6.42
C VAL A 143 3.10 -6.73 6.48
N VAL A 144 2.30 -5.77 6.06
CA VAL A 144 0.87 -5.94 5.83
C VAL A 144 0.55 -5.60 4.38
N ARG A 145 -0.37 -6.37 3.80
CA ARG A 145 -0.80 -6.20 2.41
C ARG A 145 -2.26 -5.83 2.37
N TYR A 146 -2.56 -4.83 1.56
CA TYR A 146 -3.92 -4.36 1.31
C TYR A 146 -4.27 -4.60 -0.15
N THR A 147 -5.52 -4.87 -0.41
CA THR A 147 -6.06 -4.92 -1.77
C THR A 147 -7.25 -3.98 -1.89
N TYR A 148 -7.43 -3.41 -3.05
CA TYR A 148 -8.61 -2.64 -3.41
C TYR A 148 -9.00 -2.92 -4.85
N ASP A 149 -10.28 -2.74 -5.14
CA ASP A 149 -10.77 -2.87 -6.49
C ASP A 149 -10.83 -1.50 -7.17
N THR A 150 -10.42 -1.45 -8.41
CA THR A 150 -10.60 -0.30 -9.29
C THR A 150 -11.21 -0.75 -10.61
N PHE A 151 -11.78 0.19 -11.36
CA PHE A 151 -12.43 -0.10 -12.64
C PHE A 151 -11.76 0.67 -13.76
N ILE A 152 -11.49 0.00 -14.86
CA ILE A 152 -10.96 0.56 -16.09
C ILE A 152 -12.09 0.53 -17.11
N HIS A 153 -12.37 1.68 -17.71
CA HIS A 153 -13.44 1.81 -18.72
C HIS A 153 -12.85 1.74 -20.12
N ALA A 154 -13.49 0.97 -21.01
CA ALA A 154 -13.10 0.90 -22.41
C ALA A 154 -13.32 2.26 -23.08
N ILE A 155 -12.34 2.66 -23.90
CA ILE A 155 -12.47 3.82 -24.76
C ILE A 155 -13.40 3.41 -25.92
N GLN A 156 -14.52 4.12 -26.08
CA GLN A 156 -15.33 3.98 -27.29
C GLN A 156 -14.58 4.62 -28.44
N VAL A 157 -13.99 3.80 -29.29
CA VAL A 157 -13.47 4.26 -30.57
C VAL A 157 -14.66 4.34 -31.52
N SER A 158 -15.12 5.54 -31.80
CA SER A 158 -16.06 5.75 -32.90
C SER A 158 -15.32 5.43 -34.19
N THR A 159 -15.57 4.24 -34.75
CA THR A 159 -15.15 3.93 -36.10
C THR A 159 -15.89 4.89 -37.03
N PRO A 160 -15.20 5.70 -37.86
CA PRO A 160 -15.90 6.46 -38.87
C PRO A 160 -16.62 5.46 -39.79
N ILE A 161 -17.93 5.61 -39.89
CA ILE A 161 -18.74 4.84 -40.84
C ILE A 161 -18.25 5.24 -42.24
N PRO A 162 -17.84 4.28 -43.09
CA PRO A 162 -17.36 4.60 -44.42
C PRO A 162 -18.44 5.22 -45.31
#